data_ec506e3dcb1025c204fcd933f64e8fb8
#
_entry.id   ec506e3dcb1025c204fcd933f64e8fb8
#
_cell.length_a   1.000
_cell.length_b   1.000
_cell.length_c   1.000
_cell.angle_alpha   90.00
_cell.angle_beta   90.00
_cell.angle_gamma   90.00
#
_symmetry.space_group_name_H-M   'P 1'
#
loop_
_entity.id
_entity.type
_entity.pdbx_description
1 polymer ?
#
loop_
_entity_poly.entity_id
_entity_poly.type
_entity_poly.pdbx_seq_one_letter_code
_entity_poly.pdbx_strand_id
1 'polypeptide(L)'
;MEEVTELAELDAMIVVDEAYAEFSGVSVIPLIEKYPNLIVLRTFSKWAGLAGLRIGYSISHSEIAKRMMAIKQPYNVSTIAEAAACAAIRHRDVGLRSVNLLVLERER
;
A
#
# COMPACT_ATOMS: atom_id res chain seq x y z
N MET A 1 1.68 -9.42 13.16
CA MET A 1 0.29 -9.83 12.79
C MET A 1 -0.60 -9.82 14.02
N GLU A 2 -0.20 -10.49 15.10
CA GLU A 2 -0.96 -10.55 16.38
C GLU A 2 -1.22 -9.16 16.97
N GLU A 3 -0.19 -8.32 17.07
CA GLU A 3 -0.32 -6.93 17.54
C GLU A 3 -1.33 -6.11 16.72
N VAL A 4 -1.39 -6.30 15.39
CA VAL A 4 -2.36 -5.58 14.55
C VAL A 4 -3.78 -6.09 14.78
N THR A 5 -3.96 -7.38 15.04
CA THR A 5 -5.28 -7.93 15.38
C THR A 5 -5.78 -7.40 16.72
N GLU A 6 -4.92 -7.31 17.73
CA GLU A 6 -5.27 -6.71 19.02
C GLU A 6 -5.67 -5.24 18.89
N LEU A 7 -4.91 -4.46 18.11
CA LEU A 7 -5.26 -3.07 17.83
C LEU A 7 -6.56 -2.94 17.04
N ALA A 8 -6.83 -3.84 16.10
CA ALA A 8 -8.03 -3.81 15.27
C ALA A 8 -9.32 -4.17 16.04
N GLU A 9 -9.21 -4.73 17.24
CA GLU A 9 -10.33 -4.96 18.16
C GLU A 9 -10.75 -3.70 18.94
N LEU A 10 -9.93 -2.64 18.88
CA LEU A 10 -10.27 -1.38 19.52
C LEU A 10 -11.34 -0.62 18.72
N ASP A 11 -12.15 0.20 19.42
CA ASP A 11 -13.09 1.15 18.80
C ASP A 11 -12.35 2.38 18.24
N ALA A 12 -11.47 2.12 17.26
CA ALA A 12 -10.64 3.13 16.62
C ALA A 12 -10.33 2.74 15.17
N MET A 13 -10.04 3.74 14.32
CA MET A 13 -9.50 3.51 12.99
C MET A 13 -8.01 3.16 13.09
N ILE A 14 -7.64 2.02 12.56
CA ILE A 14 -6.25 1.55 12.55
C ILE A 14 -5.68 1.71 11.15
N VAL A 15 -4.58 2.47 11.06
CA VAL A 15 -3.88 2.69 9.79
C VAL A 15 -2.53 1.98 9.85
N VAL A 16 -2.33 1.04 8.95
CA VAL A 16 -1.08 0.28 8.84
C VAL A 16 -0.31 0.75 7.62
N ASP A 17 0.89 1.29 7.84
CA ASP A 17 1.77 1.70 6.75
C ASP A 17 2.58 0.48 6.27
N GLU A 18 2.24 0.02 5.08
CA GLU A 18 2.91 -1.08 4.39
C GLU A 18 3.77 -0.59 3.21
N ALA A 19 4.40 0.58 3.33
CA ALA A 19 5.27 1.11 2.28
C ALA A 19 6.43 0.18 1.88
N TYR A 20 6.80 -0.74 2.76
CA TYR A 20 7.87 -1.73 2.56
C TYR A 20 7.38 -3.19 2.54
N ALA A 21 6.10 -3.43 2.31
CA ALA A 21 5.53 -4.78 2.35
C ALA A 21 6.17 -5.73 1.31
N GLU A 22 6.53 -5.23 0.13
CA GLU A 22 7.19 -6.03 -0.89
C GLU A 22 8.60 -6.49 -0.46
N PHE A 23 9.25 -5.75 0.44
CA PHE A 23 10.57 -6.08 0.99
C PHE A 23 10.49 -6.98 2.23
N SER A 24 9.43 -6.85 3.02
CA SER A 24 9.22 -7.65 4.24
C SER A 24 8.54 -8.98 3.95
N GLY A 25 7.78 -9.07 2.86
CA GLY A 25 6.93 -10.21 2.55
C GLY A 25 5.71 -10.36 3.46
N VAL A 26 5.44 -9.36 4.34
CA VAL A 26 4.34 -9.39 5.31
C VAL A 26 3.29 -8.36 4.93
N SER A 27 2.00 -8.74 5.05
CA SER A 27 0.86 -7.85 4.80
C SER A 27 -0.34 -8.20 5.67
N VAL A 28 -1.04 -7.17 6.14
CA VAL A 28 -2.29 -7.31 6.89
C VAL A 28 -3.54 -7.14 6.02
N ILE A 29 -3.39 -6.96 4.70
CA ILE A 29 -4.51 -6.85 3.76
C ILE A 29 -5.57 -7.94 3.97
N PRO A 30 -5.22 -9.24 4.18
CA PRO A 30 -6.21 -10.28 4.40
C PRO A 30 -7.10 -10.09 5.65
N LEU A 31 -6.70 -9.22 6.58
CA LEU A 31 -7.47 -8.93 7.78
C LEU A 31 -8.58 -7.90 7.56
N ILE A 32 -8.59 -7.16 6.45
CA ILE A 32 -9.54 -6.07 6.18
C ILE A 32 -11.00 -6.58 6.14
N GLU A 33 -11.24 -7.79 5.64
CA GLU A 33 -12.57 -8.36 5.62
C GLU A 33 -13.12 -8.63 7.02
N LYS A 34 -12.25 -9.04 7.96
CA LYS A 34 -12.61 -9.32 9.35
C LYS A 34 -12.68 -8.04 10.20
N TYR A 35 -11.80 -7.09 9.92
CA TYR A 35 -11.64 -5.86 10.69
C TYR A 35 -11.89 -4.64 9.78
N PRO A 36 -13.16 -4.19 9.64
CA PRO A 36 -13.53 -3.12 8.72
C PRO A 36 -12.97 -1.73 9.11
N ASN A 37 -12.41 -1.59 10.31
CA ASN A 37 -11.72 -0.39 10.79
C ASN A 37 -10.24 -0.33 10.37
N LEU A 38 -9.72 -1.32 9.62
CA LEU A 38 -8.36 -1.31 9.09
C LEU A 38 -8.26 -0.52 7.78
N ILE A 39 -7.20 0.27 7.68
CA ILE A 39 -6.74 0.92 6.45
C ILE A 39 -5.27 0.53 6.24
N VAL A 40 -4.95 -0.01 5.09
CA VAL A 40 -3.57 -0.33 4.71
C VAL A 40 -3.07 0.69 3.69
N LEU A 41 -1.92 1.30 3.94
CA LEU A 41 -1.28 2.24 3.02
C LEU A 41 -0.18 1.53 2.23
N ARG A 42 -0.14 1.76 0.93
CA ARG A 42 0.87 1.24 0.00
C ARG A 42 1.43 2.37 -0.88
N THR A 43 2.63 2.19 -1.37
CA THR A 43 3.28 3.18 -2.23
C THR A 43 3.96 2.54 -3.44
N PHE A 44 3.99 3.28 -4.54
CA PHE A 44 4.84 2.97 -5.70
C PHE A 44 6.26 3.55 -5.57
N SER A 45 6.51 4.34 -4.52
CA SER A 45 7.80 5.02 -4.32
C SER A 45 8.98 4.07 -4.10
N LYS A 46 8.73 2.89 -3.54
CA LYS A 46 9.76 1.94 -3.12
C LYS A 46 9.94 0.83 -4.15
N TRP A 47 9.06 -0.16 -4.16
CA TRP A 47 9.19 -1.35 -5.01
C TRP A 47 9.16 -1.04 -6.52
N ALA A 48 8.42 0.01 -6.94
CA ALA A 48 8.27 0.40 -8.34
C ALA A 48 9.23 1.52 -8.78
N GLY A 49 10.02 2.11 -7.85
CA GLY A 49 10.96 3.17 -8.17
C GLY A 49 10.32 4.52 -8.58
N LEU A 50 9.03 4.73 -8.27
CA LEU A 50 8.27 5.91 -8.69
C LEU A 50 8.21 7.03 -7.63
N ALA A 51 9.25 7.16 -6.80
CA ALA A 51 9.27 8.11 -5.69
C ALA A 51 9.01 9.56 -6.12
N GLY A 52 9.53 9.97 -7.28
CA GLY A 52 9.36 11.32 -7.84
C GLY A 52 7.92 11.63 -8.30
N LEU A 53 7.10 10.62 -8.54
CA LEU A 53 5.72 10.80 -9.03
C LEU A 53 4.68 10.97 -7.92
N ARG A 54 5.08 10.85 -6.64
CA ARG A 54 4.24 11.07 -5.47
C ARG A 54 2.91 10.31 -5.51
N ILE A 55 2.94 9.02 -5.85
CA ILE A 55 1.74 8.17 -5.96
C ILE A 55 1.80 6.98 -5.01
N GLY A 56 0.70 6.76 -4.34
CA GLY A 56 0.42 5.61 -3.48
C GLY A 56 -1.07 5.28 -3.52
N TYR A 57 -1.48 4.31 -2.73
CA TYR A 57 -2.86 3.90 -2.63
C TYR A 57 -3.16 3.37 -1.24
N SER A 58 -4.43 3.36 -0.89
CA SER A 58 -4.94 2.71 0.32
C SER A 58 -5.85 1.55 -0.04
N ILE A 59 -5.89 0.57 0.85
CA ILE A 59 -6.81 -0.57 0.77
C ILE A 59 -7.58 -0.58 2.10
N SER A 60 -8.91 -0.62 2.02
CA SER A 60 -9.78 -0.59 3.18
C SER A 60 -11.13 -1.20 2.84
N HIS A 61 -11.98 -1.40 3.86
CA HIS A 61 -13.37 -1.75 3.63
C HIS A 61 -14.07 -0.71 2.73
N SER A 62 -15.00 -1.16 1.88
CA SER A 62 -15.63 -0.33 0.84
C SER A 62 -16.30 0.94 1.37
N GLU A 63 -16.91 0.90 2.56
CA GLU A 63 -17.54 2.07 3.18
C GLU A 63 -16.52 3.15 3.56
N ILE A 64 -15.34 2.76 4.04
CA ILE A 64 -14.25 3.70 4.32
C ILE A 64 -13.73 4.29 3.00
N ALA A 65 -13.48 3.45 2.01
CA ALA A 65 -13.01 3.89 0.70
C ALA A 65 -13.96 4.91 0.05
N LYS A 66 -15.27 4.68 0.13
CA LYS A 66 -16.30 5.64 -0.35
C LYS A 66 -16.21 6.99 0.37
N ARG A 67 -16.06 6.98 1.71
CA ARG A 67 -15.91 8.21 2.50
C ARG A 67 -14.63 8.96 2.15
N MET A 68 -13.51 8.26 2.02
CA MET A 68 -12.23 8.85 1.59
C MET A 68 -12.35 9.48 0.20
N MET A 69 -13.01 8.79 -0.75
CA MET A 69 -13.25 9.32 -2.09
C MET A 69 -14.14 10.57 -2.10
N ALA A 70 -15.09 10.67 -1.17
CA ALA A 70 -15.98 11.83 -1.08
C ALA A 70 -15.27 13.11 -0.57
N ILE A 71 -14.21 12.96 0.24
CA ILE A 71 -13.48 14.10 0.84
C ILE A 71 -12.14 14.38 0.16
N LYS A 72 -11.64 13.47 -0.69
CA LYS A 72 -10.36 13.68 -1.36
C LYS A 72 -10.42 14.92 -2.27
N GLN A 73 -9.31 15.65 -2.33
CA GLN A 73 -9.19 16.75 -3.27
C GLN A 73 -9.25 16.26 -4.73
N PRO A 74 -9.91 17.01 -5.63
CA PRO A 74 -9.83 16.75 -7.05
C PRO A 74 -8.39 16.96 -7.55
N TYR A 75 -7.99 16.22 -8.59
CA TYR A 75 -6.69 16.38 -9.27
C TYR A 75 -5.45 16.14 -8.39
N ASN A 76 -5.57 15.40 -7.29
CA ASN A 76 -4.46 15.09 -6.39
C ASN A 76 -3.42 14.11 -6.99
N VAL A 77 -3.78 13.39 -8.05
CA VAL A 77 -2.89 12.50 -8.80
C VAL A 77 -2.76 13.01 -10.23
N SER A 78 -1.53 13.17 -10.72
CA SER A 78 -1.31 13.59 -12.11
C SER A 78 -1.55 12.42 -13.07
N THR A 79 -1.97 12.72 -14.31
CA THR A 79 -2.16 11.72 -15.36
C THR A 79 -0.89 10.90 -15.63
N ILE A 80 0.28 11.53 -15.53
CA ILE A 80 1.59 10.85 -15.70
C ILE A 80 1.81 9.85 -14.56
N ALA A 81 1.52 10.23 -13.31
CA ALA A 81 1.66 9.35 -12.16
C ALA A 81 0.70 8.15 -12.25
N GLU A 82 -0.54 8.38 -12.67
CA GLU A 82 -1.52 7.32 -12.89
C GLU A 82 -1.08 6.35 -13.98
N ALA A 83 -0.66 6.86 -15.14
CA ALA A 83 -0.17 6.01 -16.23
C ALA A 83 1.04 5.18 -15.82
N ALA A 84 2.00 5.78 -15.08
CA ALA A 84 3.18 5.08 -14.58
C ALA A 84 2.83 4.01 -13.54
N ALA A 85 1.89 4.29 -12.63
CA ALA A 85 1.41 3.31 -11.66
C ALA A 85 0.72 2.11 -12.34
N CYS A 86 -0.13 2.37 -13.34
CA CYS A 86 -0.75 1.32 -14.14
C CYS A 86 0.30 0.45 -14.87
N ALA A 87 1.33 1.07 -15.46
CA ALA A 87 2.44 0.35 -16.08
C ALA A 87 3.21 -0.49 -15.07
N ALA A 88 3.52 0.07 -13.89
CA ALA A 88 4.21 -0.65 -12.82
C ALA A 88 3.42 -1.88 -12.35
N ILE A 89 2.10 -1.80 -12.23
CA ILE A 89 1.25 -2.94 -11.87
C ILE A 89 1.29 -4.01 -12.96
N ARG A 90 1.17 -3.63 -14.23
CA ARG A 90 1.20 -4.58 -15.37
C ARG A 90 2.54 -5.32 -15.48
N HIS A 91 3.63 -4.65 -15.10
CA HIS A 91 5.00 -5.17 -15.16
C HIS A 91 5.62 -5.35 -13.75
N ARG A 92 4.78 -5.69 -12.75
CA ARG A 92 5.22 -5.79 -11.34
C ARG A 92 6.36 -6.77 -11.14
N ASP A 93 6.48 -7.78 -11.96
CA ASP A 93 7.56 -8.77 -11.94
C ASP A 93 8.93 -8.11 -12.11
N VAL A 94 9.04 -7.03 -12.88
CA VAL A 94 10.29 -6.27 -13.06
C VAL A 94 10.69 -5.60 -11.74
N GLY A 95 9.76 -4.88 -11.10
CA GLY A 95 10.01 -4.24 -9.80
C GLY A 95 10.34 -5.25 -8.70
N LEU A 96 9.60 -6.36 -8.64
CA LEU A 96 9.82 -7.40 -7.63
C LEU A 96 11.17 -8.11 -7.80
N ARG A 97 11.70 -8.26 -9.02
CA ARG A 97 13.09 -8.75 -9.21
C ARG A 97 14.11 -7.83 -8.55
N SER A 98 13.95 -6.51 -8.68
CA SER A 98 14.83 -5.53 -8.03
C SER A 98 14.70 -5.58 -6.51
N VAL A 99 13.48 -5.71 -5.99
CA VAL A 99 13.22 -5.90 -4.54
C VAL A 99 13.97 -7.13 -4.02
N ASN A 100 13.84 -8.28 -4.69
CA ASN A 100 14.49 -9.51 -4.29
C ASN A 100 16.03 -9.38 -4.27
N LEU A 101 16.62 -8.70 -5.26
CA LEU A 101 18.06 -8.41 -5.25
C LEU A 101 18.48 -7.57 -4.05
N LEU A 102 17.72 -6.51 -3.74
CA LEU A 102 17.99 -5.64 -2.59
C LEU A 102 17.86 -6.38 -1.24
N VAL A 103 16.86 -7.27 -1.12
CA VAL A 103 16.71 -8.10 0.08
C VAL A 103 17.89 -9.04 0.25
N LEU A 104 18.34 -9.71 -0.84
CA LEU A 104 19.53 -10.58 -0.80
C LEU A 104 20.81 -9.84 -0.44
N GLU A 105 21.01 -8.61 -0.97
CA GLU A 105 22.20 -7.82 -0.64
C GLU A 105 22.18 -7.28 0.81
N ARG A 106 21.00 -7.07 1.39
CA ARG A 106 20.87 -6.68 2.81
C ARG A 106 21.34 -7.79 3.76
N GLU A 107 21.17 -9.05 3.38
CA GLU A 107 21.52 -10.23 4.20
C GLU A 107 22.98 -10.65 4.04
N ARG A 108 23.74 -9.97 3.17
CA ARG A 108 25.14 -10.23 2.87
C ARG A 108 26.10 -9.48 3.82
#